data_7c21bd675ddab39f4610276e09899718
#
_entry.id   7c21bd675ddab39f4610276e09899718
#
_cell.length_a   1.000
_cell.length_b   1.000
_cell.length_c   1.000
_cell.angle_alpha   90.00
_cell.angle_beta   90.00
_cell.angle_gamma   90.00
#
_symmetry.space_group_name_H-M   'P 1'
#
loop_
_entity.id
_entity.type
_entity.pdbx_description
1 polymer ?
#
loop_
_entity_poly.entity_id
_entity_poly.type
_entity_poly.pdbx_seq_one_letter_code
_entity_poly.pdbx_strand_id
1 'polypeptide(L)'
;MMKVCLIPSFFNHSLTACVLFVIFLFFPTSSSEIYSQERFKIVIDAGHGGKDPGRPNKSGIKEKDIVLKIALDLGKKLENSGNEVIYTRDKDIFL
;
A
#
# COMPACT_ATOMS: atom_id res chain seq x y z
N MET A 1 10.94 -75.31 14.73
CA MET A 1 11.16 -74.77 13.40
C MET A 1 10.25 -73.54 13.23
N MET A 2 10.77 -72.33 13.41
CA MET A 2 10.01 -71.11 13.27
C MET A 2 9.98 -70.69 11.79
N LYS A 3 8.79 -70.63 11.16
CA LYS A 3 8.62 -70.09 9.83
C LYS A 3 8.32 -68.61 9.99
N VAL A 4 9.26 -67.73 9.62
CA VAL A 4 9.03 -66.30 9.50
C VAL A 4 8.35 -66.07 8.16
N CYS A 5 7.09 -65.68 8.19
CA CYS A 5 6.33 -65.30 7.01
C CYS A 5 6.60 -63.81 6.76
N LEU A 6 7.45 -63.48 5.78
CA LEU A 6 7.64 -62.14 5.27
C LEU A 6 6.38 -61.76 4.46
N ILE A 7 5.56 -60.89 4.99
CA ILE A 7 4.47 -60.27 4.24
C ILE A 7 5.12 -59.17 3.37
N PRO A 8 5.03 -59.27 2.02
CA PRO A 8 5.48 -58.19 1.18
C PRO A 8 4.56 -57.00 1.40
N SER A 9 5.10 -55.93 1.95
CA SER A 9 4.44 -54.64 2.03
C SER A 9 4.26 -54.11 0.60
N PHE A 10 3.14 -54.43 -0.02
CA PHE A 10 2.69 -53.73 -1.22
C PHE A 10 2.26 -52.33 -0.80
N PHE A 11 3.22 -51.47 -0.61
CA PHE A 11 2.95 -50.05 -0.49
C PHE A 11 2.46 -49.61 -1.88
N ASN A 12 1.16 -49.40 -1.95
CA ASN A 12 0.46 -49.08 -3.19
C ASN A 12 0.84 -47.67 -3.65
N HIS A 13 1.99 -47.54 -4.34
CA HIS A 13 2.51 -46.25 -4.84
C HIS A 13 1.50 -45.51 -5.73
N SER A 14 0.53 -46.27 -6.29
CA SER A 14 -0.55 -45.70 -7.10
C SER A 14 -1.50 -44.83 -6.25
N LEU A 15 -1.83 -45.27 -5.03
CA LEU A 15 -2.77 -44.56 -4.16
C LEU A 15 -2.14 -43.26 -3.59
N THR A 16 -0.86 -43.34 -3.22
CA THR A 16 -0.13 -42.15 -2.73
C THR A 16 0.06 -41.12 -3.85
N ALA A 17 0.32 -41.54 -5.07
CA ALA A 17 0.43 -40.63 -6.21
C ALA A 17 -0.92 -39.92 -6.50
N CYS A 18 -2.05 -40.65 -6.43
CA CYS A 18 -3.37 -40.05 -6.61
C CYS A 18 -3.71 -39.04 -5.51
N VAL A 19 -3.37 -39.33 -4.25
CA VAL A 19 -3.62 -38.41 -3.13
C VAL A 19 -2.79 -37.12 -3.28
N LEU A 20 -1.53 -37.21 -3.66
CA LEU A 20 -0.67 -36.05 -3.90
C LEU A 20 -1.16 -35.21 -5.08
N PHE A 21 -1.67 -35.87 -6.14
CA PHE A 21 -2.24 -35.17 -7.30
C PHE A 21 -3.52 -34.40 -6.94
N VAL A 22 -4.38 -35.01 -6.13
CA VAL A 22 -5.61 -34.34 -5.63
C VAL A 22 -5.26 -33.15 -4.73
N ILE A 23 -4.28 -33.29 -3.84
CA ILE A 23 -3.82 -32.17 -3.00
C ILE A 23 -3.29 -31.04 -3.86
N PHE A 24 -2.55 -31.34 -4.94
CA PHE A 24 -2.02 -30.32 -5.86
C PHE A 24 -3.13 -29.55 -6.59
N LEU A 25 -4.27 -30.18 -6.90
CA LEU A 25 -5.43 -29.52 -7.52
C LEU A 25 -6.17 -28.58 -6.57
N PHE A 26 -6.07 -28.81 -5.26
CA PHE A 26 -6.70 -27.95 -4.24
C PHE A 26 -5.77 -26.84 -3.70
N PHE A 27 -4.50 -26.80 -4.14
CA PHE A 27 -3.64 -25.67 -3.81
C PHE A 27 -4.07 -24.49 -4.67
N PRO A 28 -4.64 -23.42 -4.08
CA PRO A 28 -4.91 -22.21 -4.84
C PRO A 28 -3.56 -21.65 -5.30
N THR A 29 -3.36 -21.61 -6.60
CA THR A 29 -2.27 -20.82 -7.18
C THR A 29 -2.62 -19.36 -6.87
N SER A 30 -2.11 -18.86 -5.76
CA SER A 30 -2.17 -17.43 -5.45
C SER A 30 -1.32 -16.72 -6.50
N SER A 31 -1.94 -16.37 -7.61
CA SER A 31 -1.39 -15.37 -8.51
C SER A 31 -1.39 -14.05 -7.73
N SER A 32 -0.26 -13.70 -7.16
CA SER A 32 -0.03 -12.34 -6.68
C SER A 32 -0.06 -11.45 -7.91
N GLU A 33 -1.21 -10.83 -8.16
CA GLU A 33 -1.28 -9.74 -9.10
C GLU A 33 -0.34 -8.66 -8.57
N ILE A 34 0.78 -8.48 -9.26
CA ILE A 34 1.68 -7.36 -9.02
C ILE A 34 0.92 -6.14 -9.55
N TYR A 35 0.14 -5.52 -8.68
CA TYR A 35 -0.46 -4.23 -8.95
C TYR A 35 0.69 -3.24 -9.00
N SER A 36 1.13 -2.90 -10.20
CA SER A 36 2.02 -1.77 -10.42
C SER A 36 1.22 -0.52 -10.08
N GLN A 37 1.35 -0.04 -8.86
CA GLN A 37 0.77 1.23 -8.46
C GLN A 37 1.50 2.32 -9.24
N GLU A 38 0.82 2.92 -10.21
CA GLU A 38 1.34 4.09 -10.92
C GLU A 38 1.60 5.20 -9.92
N ARG A 39 2.84 5.69 -9.89
CA ARG A 39 3.22 6.82 -9.05
C ARG A 39 2.98 8.11 -9.82
N PHE A 40 2.15 8.96 -9.24
CA PHE A 40 1.92 10.29 -9.79
C PHE A 40 2.89 11.29 -9.14
N LYS A 41 3.29 12.29 -9.92
CA LYS A 41 3.95 13.48 -9.43
C LYS A 41 2.89 14.57 -9.28
N ILE A 42 2.62 14.98 -8.05
CA ILE A 42 1.53 15.87 -7.69
C ILE A 42 2.13 17.15 -7.12
N VAL A 43 1.73 18.30 -7.67
CA VAL A 43 2.09 19.62 -7.14
C VAL A 43 0.94 20.14 -6.30
N ILE A 44 1.22 20.50 -5.04
CA ILE A 44 0.26 21.13 -4.15
C ILE A 44 0.65 22.60 -3.99
N ASP A 45 -0.26 23.47 -4.41
CA ASP A 45 -0.11 24.91 -4.29
C ASP A 45 -0.91 25.43 -3.09
N ALA A 46 -0.19 25.85 -2.04
CA ALA A 46 -0.79 26.44 -0.86
C ALA A 46 -0.83 27.96 -1.03
N GLY A 47 -1.95 28.50 -1.49
CA GLY A 47 -2.13 29.93 -1.72
C GLY A 47 -1.91 30.78 -0.45
N HIS A 48 -1.67 32.09 -0.64
CA HIS A 48 -1.30 33.04 0.40
C HIS A 48 0.06 32.72 1.07
N GLY A 49 0.45 33.45 2.08
CA GLY A 49 1.68 33.18 2.85
C GLY A 49 2.52 34.42 3.09
N GLY A 50 3.38 34.39 4.10
CA GLY A 50 4.23 35.49 4.49
C GLY A 50 3.44 36.77 4.75
N LYS A 51 3.62 37.79 3.90
CA LYS A 51 2.94 39.09 4.01
C LYS A 51 1.46 39.07 3.62
N ASP A 52 1.04 38.05 2.84
CA ASP A 52 -0.34 37.91 2.43
C ASP A 52 -1.09 36.93 3.38
N PRO A 53 -1.95 37.45 4.27
CA PRO A 53 -2.69 36.64 5.22
C PRO A 53 -3.89 35.94 4.60
N GLY A 54 -4.26 36.27 3.35
CA GLY A 54 -5.52 35.88 2.74
C GLY A 54 -6.69 36.71 3.31
N ARG A 55 -7.88 36.16 3.17
CA ARG A 55 -9.12 36.83 3.58
C ARG A 55 -9.16 37.01 5.11
N PRO A 56 -9.37 38.24 5.62
CA PRO A 56 -9.53 38.46 7.05
C PRO A 56 -10.84 37.84 7.55
N ASN A 57 -10.79 37.12 8.67
CA ASN A 57 -11.98 36.64 9.34
C ASN A 57 -12.15 37.26 10.73
N LYS A 58 -13.38 37.19 11.26
CA LYS A 58 -13.72 37.76 12.56
C LYS A 58 -13.11 37.02 13.75
N SER A 59 -12.63 35.79 13.52
CA SER A 59 -12.07 34.88 14.54
C SER A 59 -10.56 35.05 14.72
N GLY A 60 -9.90 35.93 13.96
CA GLY A 60 -8.45 36.13 14.01
C GLY A 60 -7.62 35.02 13.35
N ILE A 61 -8.24 33.97 12.82
CA ILE A 61 -7.55 32.89 12.11
C ILE A 61 -7.25 33.38 10.71
N LYS A 62 -5.99 33.25 10.28
CA LYS A 62 -5.54 33.67 8.94
C LYS A 62 -5.77 32.54 7.95
N GLU A 63 -6.27 32.89 6.76
CA GLU A 63 -6.51 31.93 5.68
C GLU A 63 -5.25 31.19 5.30
N LYS A 64 -4.11 31.87 5.24
CA LYS A 64 -2.80 31.28 4.90
C LYS A 64 -2.41 30.12 5.81
N ASP A 65 -2.77 30.17 7.11
CA ASP A 65 -2.42 29.14 8.08
C ASP A 65 -3.31 27.89 7.88
N ILE A 66 -4.59 28.09 7.58
CA ILE A 66 -5.52 27.01 7.27
C ILE A 66 -5.11 26.31 5.99
N VAL A 67 -4.86 27.08 4.93
CA VAL A 67 -4.47 26.54 3.62
C VAL A 67 -3.19 25.76 3.71
N LEU A 68 -2.17 26.27 4.41
CA LEU A 68 -0.91 25.57 4.61
C LEU A 68 -1.11 24.24 5.34
N LYS A 69 -1.90 24.24 6.41
CA LYS A 69 -2.20 23.02 7.16
C LYS A 69 -2.89 21.98 6.28
N ILE A 70 -3.90 22.39 5.51
CA ILE A 70 -4.62 21.49 4.60
C ILE A 70 -3.66 20.92 3.55
N ALA A 71 -2.82 21.77 2.95
CA ALA A 71 -1.85 21.36 1.95
C ALA A 71 -0.87 20.30 2.48
N LEU A 72 -0.33 20.52 3.68
CA LEU A 72 0.59 19.57 4.31
C LEU A 72 -0.09 18.25 4.69
N ASP A 73 -1.31 18.30 5.25
CA ASP A 73 -2.07 17.11 5.62
C ASP A 73 -2.44 16.29 4.37
N LEU A 74 -2.84 16.95 3.29
CA LEU A 74 -3.16 16.32 2.00
C LEU A 74 -1.91 15.66 1.40
N GLY A 75 -0.81 16.41 1.34
CA GLY A 75 0.42 15.92 0.76
C GLY A 75 0.93 14.69 1.47
N LYS A 76 0.93 14.68 2.80
CA LYS A 76 1.30 13.50 3.59
C LYS A 76 0.45 12.27 3.28
N LYS A 77 -0.84 12.45 3.05
CA LYS A 77 -1.72 11.34 2.65
C LYS A 77 -1.38 10.81 1.25
N LEU A 78 -1.09 11.71 0.31
CA LEU A 78 -0.70 11.35 -1.04
C LEU A 78 0.66 10.64 -1.09
N GLU A 79 1.64 11.11 -0.30
CA GLU A 79 2.95 10.45 -0.13
C GLU A 79 2.79 9.03 0.45
N ASN A 80 1.95 8.87 1.47
CA ASN A 80 1.65 7.57 2.06
C ASN A 80 0.96 6.61 1.07
N SER A 81 0.31 7.15 0.05
CA SER A 81 -0.28 6.39 -1.06
C SER A 81 0.72 6.09 -2.19
N GLY A 82 2.01 6.38 -1.99
CA GLY A 82 3.08 6.06 -2.94
C GLY A 82 3.32 7.10 -4.02
N ASN A 83 2.68 8.28 -3.96
CA ASN A 83 2.88 9.37 -4.91
C ASN A 83 4.09 10.26 -4.53
N GLU A 84 4.64 10.95 -5.52
CA GLU A 84 5.63 12.02 -5.32
C GLU A 84 4.89 13.35 -5.16
N VAL A 85 5.11 14.05 -4.04
CA VAL A 85 4.45 15.33 -3.77
C VAL A 85 5.48 16.46 -3.76
N ILE A 86 5.15 17.53 -4.46
CA ILE A 86 5.91 18.78 -4.50
C ILE A 86 5.02 19.88 -3.95
N TYR A 87 5.51 20.60 -2.96
CA TYR A 87 4.82 21.75 -2.40
C TYR A 87 5.39 23.04 -2.97
N THR A 88 4.53 24.00 -3.35
CA THR A 88 4.99 25.36 -3.70
C THR A 88 5.56 26.06 -2.48
N ARG A 89 4.97 25.81 -1.29
CA ARG A 89 5.52 26.19 0.01
C ARG A 89 5.14 25.16 1.07
N ASP A 90 6.02 24.92 2.01
CA ASP A 90 5.86 24.04 3.17
C ASP A 90 5.87 24.81 4.51
N LYS A 91 6.00 26.12 4.45
CA LYS A 91 6.07 27.04 5.59
C LYS A 91 5.43 28.37 5.25
N ASP A 92 5.32 29.27 6.27
CA ASP A 92 4.74 30.60 6.10
C ASP A 92 5.73 31.56 5.42
N ILE A 93 5.84 31.44 4.11
CA ILE A 93 6.64 32.29 3.24
C ILE A 93 5.78 32.93 2.16
N PHE A 94 6.20 34.07 1.64
CA PHE A 94 5.65 34.71 0.45
C PHE A 94 6.38 34.16 -0.77
N LEU A 95 5.62 33.71 -1.78
CA LEU A 95 6.14 33.23 -3.06
C LEU A 95 6.28 34.36 -4.06
#